data_69f1ed1fad11d831988eb7bfe38bd82b
#
_entry.id   69f1ed1fad11d831988eb7bfe38bd82b
#
_cell.length_a   1.000
_cell.length_b   1.000
_cell.length_c   1.000
_cell.angle_alpha   90.00
_cell.angle_beta   90.00
_cell.angle_gamma   90.00
#
_symmetry.space_group_name_H-M   'P 1'
#
loop_
_entity.id
_entity.type
_entity.pdbx_description
1 polymer ?
#
loop_
_entity_poly.entity_id
_entity_poly.type
_entity_poly.pdbx_seq_one_letter_code
_entity_poly.pdbx_strand_id
1 'polypeptide(L)'
;NAIAYVPELQAAEASPDPLVRDTLKYAKMLEGNVRGTGVHACGTIICRDDITDWVPVSTADDKETGEKMLVTQYEGSVIEDTGLIKMDFLGLKTLSIIKEAVENVRLHRGLSLDIDKISIKDPATYKLYCDGRTIGTFQFESAGMQKYLRELQPSTFEDLIAMNALYRPGPMDYIPDFIDRKSVSYTHLRAHETLA
;
A
#
# COMPACT_ATOMS: atom_id res chain seq x y z
N ASN A 1 -14.24 15.79 9.38
CA ASN A 1 -15.59 16.11 9.86
C ASN A 1 -16.64 15.44 8.95
N ALA A 2 -16.84 14.11 9.11
CA ALA A 2 -17.76 13.33 8.26
C ALA A 2 -19.20 13.88 8.26
N ILE A 3 -19.65 14.46 9.37
CA ILE A 3 -21.01 15.00 9.51
C ILE A 3 -21.27 16.14 8.51
N ALA A 4 -20.25 16.91 8.15
CA ALA A 4 -20.41 18.03 7.19
C ALA A 4 -20.70 17.55 5.75
N TYR A 5 -20.34 16.29 5.43
CA TYR A 5 -20.38 15.79 4.05
C TYR A 5 -21.31 14.58 3.85
N VAL A 6 -21.78 13.96 4.92
CA VAL A 6 -22.61 12.74 4.86
C VAL A 6 -24.05 13.08 5.27
N PRO A 7 -25.02 13.10 4.32
CA PRO A 7 -26.40 13.48 4.60
C PRO A 7 -27.08 12.63 5.70
N GLU A 8 -26.78 11.35 5.75
CA GLU A 8 -27.31 10.42 6.76
C GLU A 8 -26.85 10.78 8.16
N LEU A 9 -25.61 11.25 8.32
CA LEU A 9 -25.10 11.72 9.62
C LEU A 9 -25.71 13.07 10.01
N GLN A 10 -25.97 13.96 9.06
CA GLN A 10 -26.70 15.22 9.31
C GLN A 10 -28.13 14.94 9.76
N ALA A 11 -28.83 14.02 9.10
CA ALA A 11 -30.17 13.59 9.49
C ALA A 11 -30.18 12.94 10.88
N ALA A 12 -29.16 12.12 11.19
CA ALA A 12 -29.01 11.50 12.50
C ALA A 12 -28.72 12.53 13.61
N GLU A 13 -27.99 13.59 13.33
CA GLU A 13 -27.74 14.69 14.28
C GLU A 13 -29.03 15.45 14.63
N ALA A 14 -29.93 15.61 13.66
CA ALA A 14 -31.23 16.21 13.81
C ALA A 14 -32.34 15.23 14.25
N SER A 15 -32.00 13.96 14.54
CA SER A 15 -32.95 12.92 14.89
C SER A 15 -33.79 13.28 16.13
N PRO A 16 -35.10 13.03 16.10
CA PRO A 16 -35.94 13.15 17.29
C PRO A 16 -35.62 12.08 18.36
N ASP A 17 -34.99 10.97 17.95
CA ASP A 17 -34.55 9.91 18.85
C ASP A 17 -33.36 10.38 19.70
N PRO A 18 -33.51 10.48 21.03
CA PRO A 18 -32.44 10.87 21.93
C PRO A 18 -31.20 9.96 21.82
N LEU A 19 -31.39 8.65 21.62
CA LEU A 19 -30.30 7.69 21.55
C LEU A 19 -29.38 8.00 20.35
N VAL A 20 -29.96 8.25 19.17
CA VAL A 20 -29.23 8.58 17.96
C VAL A 20 -28.49 9.90 18.11
N ARG A 21 -29.19 10.93 18.55
CA ARG A 21 -28.65 12.28 18.74
C ARG A 21 -27.52 12.31 19.78
N ASP A 22 -27.73 11.69 20.93
CA ASP A 22 -26.75 11.69 22.02
C ASP A 22 -25.54 10.83 21.66
N THR A 23 -25.71 9.75 20.89
CA THR A 23 -24.60 8.96 20.37
C THR A 23 -23.67 9.84 19.53
N LEU A 24 -24.19 10.63 18.60
CA LEU A 24 -23.36 11.52 17.76
C LEU A 24 -22.74 12.65 18.58
N LYS A 25 -23.47 13.19 19.55
CA LYS A 25 -22.95 14.20 20.47
C LYS A 25 -21.74 13.69 21.24
N TYR A 26 -21.83 12.51 21.85
CA TYR A 26 -20.70 11.93 22.58
C TYR A 26 -19.58 11.47 21.66
N ALA A 27 -19.88 10.98 20.46
CA ALA A 27 -18.86 10.64 19.47
C ALA A 27 -18.01 11.87 19.10
N LYS A 28 -18.63 13.04 18.90
CA LYS A 28 -17.92 14.31 18.69
C LYS A 28 -17.02 14.71 19.86
N MET A 29 -17.51 14.50 21.09
CA MET A 29 -16.72 14.83 22.29
C MET A 29 -15.52 13.90 22.49
N LEU A 30 -15.61 12.67 21.98
CA LEU A 30 -14.54 11.67 22.07
C LEU A 30 -13.57 11.73 20.89
N GLU A 31 -13.92 12.43 19.80
CA GLU A 31 -13.05 12.60 18.63
C GLU A 31 -11.73 13.27 19.03
N GLY A 32 -10.61 12.70 18.60
CA GLY A 32 -9.27 13.18 18.93
C GLY A 32 -8.70 12.65 20.26
N ASN A 33 -9.48 11.96 21.07
CA ASN A 33 -8.94 11.30 22.26
C ASN A 33 -8.29 9.96 21.91
N VAL A 34 -7.19 9.64 22.58
CA VAL A 34 -6.52 8.35 22.45
C VAL A 34 -7.44 7.24 22.96
N ARG A 35 -7.83 6.31 22.10
CA ARG A 35 -8.67 5.16 22.44
C ARG A 35 -7.87 4.01 23.05
N GLY A 36 -6.64 3.82 22.59
CA GLY A 36 -5.78 2.72 23.00
C GLY A 36 -4.43 2.80 22.33
N THR A 37 -3.54 1.91 22.72
CA THR A 37 -2.21 1.75 22.16
C THR A 37 -2.19 0.57 21.20
N GLY A 38 -1.36 0.65 20.16
CA GLY A 38 -1.10 -0.44 19.23
C GLY A 38 0.39 -0.50 18.92
N VAL A 39 0.89 -1.70 18.70
CA VAL A 39 2.27 -1.92 18.27
C VAL A 39 2.34 -1.83 16.74
N HIS A 40 3.32 -1.10 16.23
CA HIS A 40 3.58 -1.03 14.79
C HIS A 40 4.09 -2.39 14.29
N ALA A 41 3.55 -2.86 13.16
CA ALA A 41 3.82 -4.23 12.68
C ALA A 41 5.29 -4.47 12.26
N CYS A 42 6.01 -3.42 11.84
CA CYS A 42 7.34 -3.55 11.26
C CYS A 42 8.34 -2.48 11.71
N GLY A 43 7.90 -1.47 12.48
CA GLY A 43 8.74 -0.35 12.93
C GLY A 43 9.63 -0.77 14.09
N THR A 44 10.95 -0.72 13.90
CA THR A 44 11.96 -0.96 14.93
C THR A 44 12.69 0.34 15.23
N ILE A 45 12.78 0.67 16.51
CA ILE A 45 13.52 1.86 16.95
C ILE A 45 14.96 1.49 17.23
N ILE A 46 15.88 2.25 16.66
CA ILE A 46 17.33 2.07 16.81
C ILE A 46 17.89 3.24 17.59
N CYS A 47 18.64 2.94 18.65
CA CYS A 47 19.37 3.90 19.45
C CYS A 47 20.80 3.39 19.72
N ARG A 48 21.69 4.32 20.10
CA ARG A 48 23.10 3.98 20.40
C ARG A 48 23.26 3.33 21.75
N ASP A 49 22.50 3.81 22.74
CA ASP A 49 22.59 3.42 24.13
C ASP A 49 21.28 2.73 24.58
N ASP A 50 21.07 2.50 25.86
CA ASP A 50 19.80 1.94 26.35
C ASP A 50 18.64 2.86 25.99
N ILE A 51 17.58 2.26 25.41
CA ILE A 51 16.41 3.02 24.92
C ILE A 51 15.67 3.75 26.03
N THR A 52 15.77 3.26 27.28
CA THR A 52 15.14 3.88 28.45
C THR A 52 15.77 5.23 28.83
N ASP A 53 16.99 5.51 28.38
CA ASP A 53 17.63 6.80 28.54
C ASP A 53 17.07 7.88 27.60
N TRP A 54 16.35 7.45 26.54
CA TRP A 54 15.84 8.33 25.50
C TRP A 54 14.33 8.55 25.56
N VAL A 55 13.59 7.46 25.77
CA VAL A 55 12.13 7.49 25.73
C VAL A 55 11.52 6.53 26.75
N PRO A 56 10.33 6.81 27.26
CA PRO A 56 9.60 5.87 28.13
C PRO A 56 9.21 4.63 27.32
N VAL A 57 9.33 3.49 27.98
CA VAL A 57 9.03 2.18 27.39
C VAL A 57 7.92 1.46 28.15
N SER A 58 7.29 0.50 27.50
CA SER A 58 6.28 -0.39 28.04
C SER A 58 6.49 -1.79 27.47
N THR A 59 5.72 -2.75 27.93
CA THR A 59 5.68 -4.09 27.35
C THR A 59 4.35 -4.30 26.61
N ALA A 60 4.43 -4.96 25.46
CA ALA A 60 3.27 -5.43 24.72
C ALA A 60 3.44 -6.91 24.39
N ASP A 61 2.33 -7.60 24.15
CA ASP A 61 2.38 -9.01 23.74
C ASP A 61 2.62 -9.11 22.23
N ASP A 62 3.60 -9.88 21.82
CA ASP A 62 3.80 -10.27 20.43
C ASP A 62 2.63 -11.17 20.00
N LYS A 63 1.97 -10.82 18.90
CA LYS A 63 0.78 -11.55 18.43
C LYS A 63 1.10 -12.91 17.83
N GLU A 64 2.33 -13.14 17.41
CA GLU A 64 2.77 -14.39 16.77
C GLU A 64 3.33 -15.36 17.80
N THR A 65 4.17 -14.88 18.71
CA THR A 65 4.85 -15.73 19.70
C THR A 65 4.15 -15.76 21.06
N GLY A 66 3.34 -14.76 21.38
CA GLY A 66 2.74 -14.57 22.71
C GLY A 66 3.73 -14.10 23.77
N GLU A 67 4.95 -13.81 23.40
CA GLU A 67 5.99 -13.31 24.31
C GLU A 67 5.86 -11.80 24.55
N LYS A 68 6.38 -11.35 25.69
CA LYS A 68 6.44 -9.91 25.99
C LYS A 68 7.59 -9.26 25.25
N MET A 69 7.29 -8.22 24.48
CA MET A 69 8.26 -7.39 23.79
C MET A 69 8.31 -5.99 24.38
N LEU A 70 9.47 -5.36 24.33
CA LEU A 70 9.65 -3.97 24.74
C LEU A 70 9.20 -3.05 23.60
N VAL A 71 8.39 -2.04 23.94
CA VAL A 71 7.88 -1.05 22.98
C VAL A 71 8.03 0.36 23.54
N THR A 72 8.26 1.34 22.67
CA THR A 72 8.26 2.75 23.05
C THR A 72 6.83 3.22 23.32
N GLN A 73 6.66 4.13 24.29
CA GLN A 73 5.35 4.72 24.58
C GLN A 73 5.02 5.90 23.65
N TYR A 74 6.04 6.52 23.07
CA TYR A 74 5.83 7.60 22.12
C TYR A 74 5.33 7.05 20.78
N GLU A 75 4.45 7.81 20.15
CA GLU A 75 3.95 7.51 18.82
C GLU A 75 5.06 7.55 17.78
N GLY A 76 5.00 6.64 16.78
CA GLY A 76 6.03 6.54 15.75
C GLY A 76 6.25 7.82 14.94
N SER A 77 5.24 8.68 14.84
CA SER A 77 5.34 9.97 14.13
C SER A 77 6.22 11.01 14.84
N VAL A 78 6.39 10.88 16.17
CA VAL A 78 7.18 11.83 16.97
C VAL A 78 8.50 11.24 17.48
N ILE A 79 8.76 9.95 17.16
CA ILE A 79 9.95 9.27 17.69
C ILE A 79 11.25 9.90 17.14
N GLU A 80 11.23 10.35 15.89
CA GLU A 80 12.38 10.99 15.24
C GLU A 80 12.74 12.33 15.87
N ASP A 81 11.77 13.06 16.42
CA ASP A 81 11.98 14.32 17.14
C ASP A 81 12.79 14.11 18.43
N THR A 82 12.82 12.89 18.96
CA THR A 82 13.65 12.52 20.13
C THR A 82 15.09 12.21 19.77
N GLY A 83 15.46 12.25 18.48
CA GLY A 83 16.79 11.90 17.97
C GLY A 83 17.01 10.41 17.74
N LEU A 84 15.97 9.60 17.83
CA LEU A 84 16.01 8.16 17.54
C LEU A 84 15.70 7.91 16.07
N ILE A 85 16.15 6.75 15.55
CA ILE A 85 15.89 6.32 14.19
C ILE A 85 14.80 5.24 14.23
N LYS A 86 13.73 5.47 13.46
CA LYS A 86 12.72 4.45 13.18
C LYS A 86 13.03 3.78 11.85
N MET A 87 13.22 2.48 11.87
CA MET A 87 13.44 1.67 10.68
C MET A 87 12.30 0.68 10.51
N ASP A 88 11.66 0.70 9.34
CA ASP A 88 10.54 -0.18 9.04
C ASP A 88 11.03 -1.40 8.24
N PHE A 89 10.96 -2.59 8.85
CA PHE A 89 11.30 -3.86 8.22
C PHE A 89 10.04 -4.56 7.73
N LEU A 90 9.65 -4.26 6.51
CA LEU A 90 8.48 -4.87 5.89
C LEU A 90 8.88 -5.97 4.92
N GLY A 91 8.64 -7.22 5.31
CA GLY A 91 8.88 -8.39 4.47
C GLY A 91 7.81 -8.55 3.36
N LEU A 92 8.23 -9.05 2.21
CA LEU A 92 7.34 -9.40 1.10
C LEU A 92 7.29 -10.93 0.95
N LYS A 93 6.18 -11.54 1.39
CA LYS A 93 5.97 -13.01 1.26
C LYS A 93 6.10 -13.51 -0.17
N THR A 94 5.71 -12.70 -1.16
CA THR A 94 5.81 -13.04 -2.59
C THR A 94 7.24 -13.29 -3.03
N LEU A 95 8.23 -12.56 -2.50
CA LEU A 95 9.64 -12.81 -2.82
C LEU A 95 10.11 -14.17 -2.28
N SER A 96 9.63 -14.58 -1.10
CA SER A 96 9.91 -15.91 -0.55
C SER A 96 9.28 -17.02 -1.41
N ILE A 97 8.04 -16.80 -1.89
CA ILE A 97 7.35 -17.73 -2.80
C ILE A 97 8.12 -17.87 -4.12
N ILE A 98 8.60 -16.77 -4.70
CA ILE A 98 9.41 -16.80 -5.91
C ILE A 98 10.72 -17.56 -5.69
N LYS A 99 11.41 -17.31 -4.57
CA LYS A 99 12.64 -18.01 -4.21
C LYS A 99 12.41 -19.53 -4.10
N GLU A 100 11.34 -19.93 -3.43
CA GLU A 100 10.97 -21.34 -3.30
C GLU A 100 10.59 -21.97 -4.64
N ALA A 101 9.86 -21.25 -5.48
CA ALA A 101 9.51 -21.70 -6.84
C ALA A 101 10.75 -21.94 -7.71
N VAL A 102 11.75 -21.04 -7.67
CA VAL A 102 13.03 -21.20 -8.38
C VAL A 102 13.77 -22.43 -7.88
N GLU A 103 13.83 -22.64 -6.57
CA GLU A 103 14.48 -23.81 -6.01
C GLU A 103 13.75 -25.13 -6.39
N ASN A 104 12.42 -25.11 -6.38
CA ASN A 104 11.61 -26.26 -6.82
C ASN A 104 11.87 -26.60 -8.31
N VAL A 105 12.00 -25.60 -9.18
CA VAL A 105 12.36 -25.79 -10.59
C VAL A 105 13.76 -26.41 -10.70
N ARG A 106 14.72 -25.92 -9.91
CA ARG A 106 16.08 -26.47 -9.88
C ARG A 106 16.08 -27.94 -9.45
N LEU A 107 15.37 -28.30 -8.39
CA LEU A 107 15.32 -29.65 -7.85
C LEU A 107 14.61 -30.65 -8.76
N HIS A 108 13.47 -30.25 -9.38
CA HIS A 108 12.62 -31.16 -10.13
C HIS A 108 12.91 -31.19 -11.64
N ARG A 109 13.50 -30.11 -12.17
CA ARG A 109 13.77 -29.99 -13.61
C ARG A 109 15.24 -29.88 -13.94
N GLY A 110 16.12 -29.73 -12.96
CA GLY A 110 17.56 -29.51 -13.17
C GLY A 110 17.89 -28.17 -13.84
N LEU A 111 16.93 -27.23 -13.89
CA LEU A 111 17.09 -25.94 -14.53
C LEU A 111 17.47 -24.88 -13.52
N SER A 112 18.53 -24.12 -13.81
CA SER A 112 18.90 -22.95 -13.01
C SER A 112 18.25 -21.72 -13.63
N LEU A 113 17.33 -21.09 -12.91
CA LEU A 113 16.67 -19.85 -13.30
C LEU A 113 17.31 -18.67 -12.57
N ASP A 114 17.74 -17.69 -13.35
CA ASP A 114 18.18 -16.39 -12.85
C ASP A 114 17.05 -15.37 -13.10
N ILE A 115 16.37 -14.97 -12.03
CA ILE A 115 15.18 -14.10 -12.12
C ILE A 115 15.55 -12.74 -12.66
N ASP A 116 16.76 -12.24 -12.35
CA ASP A 116 17.20 -10.91 -12.77
C ASP A 116 17.46 -10.83 -14.29
N LYS A 117 17.58 -11.99 -14.94
CA LYS A 117 17.77 -12.10 -16.39
C LYS A 117 16.50 -12.38 -17.18
N ILE A 118 15.35 -12.51 -16.50
CA ILE A 118 14.07 -12.68 -17.21
C ILE A 118 13.73 -11.40 -17.97
N SER A 119 13.37 -11.56 -19.25
CA SER A 119 13.00 -10.42 -20.09
C SER A 119 11.71 -9.75 -19.59
N ILE A 120 11.76 -8.44 -19.37
CA ILE A 120 10.59 -7.62 -19.06
C ILE A 120 9.80 -7.21 -20.32
N LYS A 121 10.17 -7.71 -21.50
CA LYS A 121 9.57 -7.34 -22.81
C LYS A 121 8.77 -8.48 -23.45
N ASP A 122 8.33 -9.47 -22.66
CA ASP A 122 7.57 -10.60 -23.17
C ASP A 122 6.13 -10.18 -23.58
N PRO A 123 5.76 -10.28 -24.88
CA PRO A 123 4.44 -9.85 -25.35
C PRO A 123 3.28 -10.66 -24.75
N ALA A 124 3.51 -11.95 -24.45
CA ALA A 124 2.46 -12.78 -23.86
C ALA A 124 2.11 -12.33 -22.46
N THR A 125 3.10 -11.90 -21.68
CA THR A 125 2.92 -11.30 -20.36
C THR A 125 2.12 -9.99 -20.45
N TYR A 126 2.48 -9.07 -21.37
CA TYR A 126 1.69 -7.84 -21.53
C TYR A 126 0.26 -8.12 -21.97
N LYS A 127 0.03 -9.11 -22.86
CA LYS A 127 -1.30 -9.51 -23.24
C LYS A 127 -2.11 -9.97 -22.03
N LEU A 128 -1.53 -10.72 -21.11
CA LEU A 128 -2.20 -11.15 -19.87
C LEU A 128 -2.65 -9.94 -19.04
N TYR A 129 -1.81 -8.90 -18.91
CA TYR A 129 -2.17 -7.66 -18.23
C TYR A 129 -3.26 -6.89 -18.99
N CYS A 130 -3.16 -6.76 -20.31
CA CYS A 130 -4.18 -6.11 -21.15
C CYS A 130 -5.55 -6.79 -21.05
N ASP A 131 -5.57 -8.11 -20.98
CA ASP A 131 -6.80 -8.89 -20.80
C ASP A 131 -7.35 -8.80 -19.36
N GLY A 132 -6.58 -8.23 -18.41
CA GLY A 132 -6.92 -8.16 -16.99
C GLY A 132 -6.98 -9.54 -16.32
N ARG A 133 -6.30 -10.55 -16.86
CA ARG A 133 -6.26 -11.92 -16.32
C ARG A 133 -5.11 -12.05 -15.31
N THR A 134 -5.10 -11.21 -14.30
CA THR A 134 -3.98 -11.01 -13.38
C THR A 134 -4.19 -11.63 -12.01
N ILE A 135 -5.09 -12.59 -11.87
CA ILE A 135 -5.20 -13.40 -10.65
C ILE A 135 -3.90 -14.16 -10.45
N GLY A 136 -3.35 -14.11 -9.23
CA GLY A 136 -2.06 -14.70 -8.89
C GLY A 136 -0.85 -13.82 -9.23
N THR A 137 -1.05 -12.64 -9.83
CA THR A 137 0.03 -11.67 -10.04
C THR A 137 0.05 -10.63 -8.93
N PHE A 138 1.16 -10.57 -8.19
CA PHE A 138 1.31 -9.70 -7.03
C PHE A 138 0.93 -8.25 -7.32
N GLN A 139 0.07 -7.66 -6.47
CA GLN A 139 -0.43 -6.27 -6.54
C GLN A 139 -1.36 -5.95 -7.73
N PHE A 140 -1.65 -6.89 -8.64
CA PHE A 140 -2.51 -6.65 -9.80
C PHE A 140 -3.81 -7.47 -9.80
N GLU A 141 -4.13 -8.14 -8.69
CA GLU A 141 -5.21 -9.14 -8.61
C GLU A 141 -6.61 -8.55 -8.38
N SER A 142 -6.72 -7.34 -7.82
CA SER A 142 -8.02 -6.76 -7.45
C SER A 142 -8.87 -6.47 -8.69
N ALA A 143 -10.20 -6.62 -8.56
CA ALA A 143 -11.13 -6.37 -9.66
C ALA A 143 -11.02 -4.94 -10.22
N GLY A 144 -10.78 -3.94 -9.34
CA GLY A 144 -10.56 -2.56 -9.76
C GLY A 144 -9.27 -2.38 -10.56
N MET A 145 -8.17 -3.00 -10.12
CA MET A 145 -6.91 -2.98 -10.86
C MET A 145 -7.06 -3.65 -12.22
N GLN A 146 -7.72 -4.81 -12.28
CA GLN A 146 -7.99 -5.52 -13.54
C GLN A 146 -8.82 -4.69 -14.52
N LYS A 147 -9.79 -3.90 -14.01
CA LYS A 147 -10.57 -2.98 -14.83
C LYS A 147 -9.65 -1.92 -15.47
N TYR A 148 -8.84 -1.24 -14.67
CA TYR A 148 -7.93 -0.21 -15.17
C TYR A 148 -6.85 -0.75 -16.10
N LEU A 149 -6.35 -1.97 -15.88
CA LEU A 149 -5.41 -2.62 -16.80
C LEU A 149 -6.02 -2.87 -18.19
N ARG A 150 -7.29 -3.27 -18.24
CA ARG A 150 -8.02 -3.41 -19.52
C ARG A 150 -8.21 -2.08 -20.24
N GLU A 151 -8.40 -1.00 -19.53
CA GLU A 151 -8.53 0.36 -20.09
C GLU A 151 -7.16 0.91 -20.52
N LEU A 152 -6.13 0.73 -19.70
CA LEU A 152 -4.77 1.23 -19.94
C LEU A 152 -4.08 0.53 -21.13
N GLN A 153 -4.34 -0.79 -21.32
CA GLN A 153 -3.63 -1.61 -22.32
C GLN A 153 -2.10 -1.47 -22.18
N PRO A 154 -1.50 -1.90 -21.07
CA PRO A 154 -0.07 -1.69 -20.81
C PRO A 154 0.79 -2.32 -21.92
N SER A 155 1.77 -1.57 -22.40
CA SER A 155 2.68 -1.95 -23.47
C SER A 155 4.14 -1.90 -23.04
N THR A 156 4.43 -1.24 -21.92
CA THR A 156 5.76 -1.08 -21.35
C THR A 156 5.76 -1.40 -19.86
N PHE A 157 6.95 -1.65 -19.31
CA PHE A 157 7.09 -1.89 -17.86
C PHE A 157 6.75 -0.65 -17.04
N GLU A 158 7.06 0.52 -17.60
CA GLU A 158 6.75 1.83 -17.03
C GLU A 158 5.24 2.03 -16.84
N ASP A 159 4.41 1.50 -17.73
CA ASP A 159 2.94 1.53 -17.58
C ASP A 159 2.48 0.75 -16.33
N LEU A 160 3.11 -0.38 -16.06
CA LEU A 160 2.81 -1.20 -14.88
C LEU A 160 3.29 -0.52 -13.60
N ILE A 161 4.48 0.11 -13.63
CA ILE A 161 5.00 0.90 -12.50
C ILE A 161 4.04 2.05 -12.19
N ALA A 162 3.64 2.82 -13.21
CA ALA A 162 2.74 3.95 -13.05
C ALA A 162 1.38 3.51 -12.49
N MET A 163 0.81 2.42 -13.02
CA MET A 163 -0.46 1.89 -12.53
C MET A 163 -0.37 1.48 -11.05
N ASN A 164 0.71 0.80 -10.65
CA ASN A 164 0.93 0.40 -9.26
C ASN A 164 1.12 1.61 -8.33
N ALA A 165 1.73 2.69 -8.81
CA ALA A 165 1.89 3.92 -8.05
C ALA A 165 0.58 4.71 -7.92
N LEU A 166 -0.24 4.74 -8.98
CA LEU A 166 -1.50 5.50 -9.01
C LEU A 166 -2.66 4.77 -8.31
N TYR A 167 -2.66 3.43 -8.28
CA TYR A 167 -3.76 2.66 -7.69
C TYR A 167 -3.69 2.67 -6.16
N ARG A 168 -3.90 3.85 -5.57
CA ARG A 168 -3.93 4.12 -4.12
C ARG A 168 -4.98 5.17 -3.81
N PRO A 169 -5.56 5.20 -2.60
CA PRO A 169 -6.44 6.29 -2.19
C PRO A 169 -5.76 7.65 -2.38
N GLY A 170 -6.45 8.57 -3.05
CA GLY A 170 -5.94 9.88 -3.47
C GLY A 170 -5.46 9.87 -4.93
N PRO A 171 -4.31 9.28 -5.27
CA PRO A 171 -3.82 9.28 -6.66
C PRO A 171 -4.70 8.52 -7.66
N MET A 172 -5.58 7.63 -7.19
CA MET A 172 -6.46 6.82 -8.04
C MET A 172 -7.37 7.67 -8.94
N ASP A 173 -7.74 8.87 -8.50
CA ASP A 173 -8.59 9.80 -9.27
C ASP A 173 -7.91 10.30 -10.55
N TYR A 174 -6.59 10.20 -10.64
CA TYR A 174 -5.80 10.59 -11.82
C TYR A 174 -5.54 9.45 -12.82
N ILE A 175 -6.01 8.23 -12.55
CA ILE A 175 -5.83 7.09 -13.47
C ILE A 175 -6.50 7.34 -14.82
N PRO A 176 -7.73 7.87 -14.92
CA PRO A 176 -8.34 8.21 -16.22
C PRO A 176 -7.48 9.18 -17.04
N ASP A 177 -6.98 10.26 -16.41
CA ASP A 177 -6.09 11.22 -17.06
C ASP A 177 -4.80 10.57 -17.58
N PHE A 178 -4.24 9.63 -16.83
CA PHE A 178 -3.04 8.89 -17.23
C PHE A 178 -3.32 8.02 -18.46
N ILE A 179 -4.46 7.32 -18.50
CA ILE A 179 -4.91 6.51 -19.63
C ILE A 179 -5.10 7.37 -20.88
N ASP A 180 -5.80 8.50 -20.73
CA ASP A 180 -6.07 9.43 -21.82
C ASP A 180 -4.76 10.01 -22.38
N ARG A 181 -3.85 10.44 -21.52
CA ARG A 181 -2.54 10.98 -21.93
C ARG A 181 -1.67 9.93 -22.62
N LYS A 182 -1.71 8.68 -22.18
CA LYS A 182 -1.01 7.61 -22.90
C LYS A 182 -1.53 7.45 -24.31
N SER A 183 -2.84 7.49 -24.53
CA SER A 183 -3.45 7.37 -25.85
C SER A 183 -3.15 8.56 -26.76
N VAL A 184 -3.04 9.78 -26.22
CA VAL A 184 -2.75 11.02 -26.96
C VAL A 184 -1.26 11.23 -27.18
N SER A 185 -0.39 10.85 -26.23
CA SER A 185 1.06 11.06 -26.29
C SER A 185 1.71 10.28 -27.43
N TYR A 186 1.14 9.14 -27.83
CA TYR A 186 1.64 8.40 -29.00
C TYR A 186 1.47 9.17 -30.32
N THR A 187 0.54 10.12 -30.38
CA THR A 187 0.34 10.95 -31.58
C THR A 187 1.17 12.24 -31.56
N HIS A 188 1.39 12.86 -30.38
CA HIS A 188 2.08 14.15 -30.28
C HIS A 188 3.61 14.05 -30.20
N LEU A 189 4.17 13.05 -29.53
CA LEU A 189 5.64 12.87 -29.47
C LEU A 189 6.22 12.46 -30.83
N ARG A 190 5.51 11.64 -31.62
CA ARG A 190 5.94 11.33 -32.99
C ARG A 190 5.88 12.54 -33.95
N ALA A 191 4.98 13.49 -33.71
CA ALA A 191 4.93 14.71 -34.55
C ALA A 191 6.09 15.67 -34.29
N HIS A 192 6.70 15.65 -33.09
CA HIS A 192 7.87 16.46 -32.77
C HIS A 192 9.20 15.83 -33.17
N GLU A 193 9.31 14.49 -33.19
CA GLU A 193 10.51 13.79 -33.63
C GLU A 193 10.69 13.77 -35.16
N THR A 194 9.63 14.04 -35.93
CA THR A 194 9.71 14.10 -37.41
C THR A 194 10.03 15.50 -37.94
N LEU A 195 10.21 16.51 -37.08
CA LEU A 195 10.52 17.89 -37.43
C LEU A 195 11.93 18.34 -36.96
N ALA A 196 12.74 17.43 -36.44
CA ALA A 196 14.17 17.61 -36.13
C ALA A 196 15.00 16.67 -37.02
#